data_f123d56090332cfadea01b3abbb3e28d
#
_entry.id   f123d56090332cfadea01b3abbb3e28d
#
_cell.length_a   1.000
_cell.length_b   1.000
_cell.length_c   1.000
_cell.angle_alpha   90.00
_cell.angle_beta   90.00
_cell.angle_gamma   90.00
#
_symmetry.space_group_name_H-M   'P 1'
#
loop_
_entity.id
_entity.type
_entity.pdbx_description
1 polymer ?
#
loop_
_entity_poly.entity_id
_entity_poly.type
_entity_poly.pdbx_seq_one_letter_code
_entity_poly.pdbx_strand_id
1 'polypeptide(L)'
;MTEKGGVIRVNRAPVLTLWAAIVAERLGHDADAAITLGRAVAGSSARVKARAIGLEDKREDGDLRKAAKPAPRQTVHLLGRDLPVAERNGSAYALDHGKPASPRPAHAYVEKAFGEHLPAVRRAMELLADSLPPEELNRTGFRLYERFRPEVPAGAAGWGKKGILDLKQIEGARP
;
A
#
# COMPACT_ATOMS: atom_id res chain seq x y z
N MET A 1 5.77 -27.03 -3.89
CA MET A 1 5.36 -26.89 -4.29
C MET A 1 4.72 -26.01 -4.29
N THR A 2 4.78 -25.59 -4.38
CA THR A 2 4.41 -24.66 -4.37
C THR A 2 3.27 -24.47 -4.62
N GLU A 3 2.88 -23.67 -4.49
CA GLU A 3 1.77 -23.34 -4.61
C GLU A 3 1.30 -23.58 -5.84
N LYS A 4 0.83 -24.44 -6.16
CA LYS A 4 0.26 -24.66 -7.23
C LYS A 4 -0.57 -23.58 -7.66
N GLY A 5 -0.52 -23.05 -8.72
CA GLY A 5 -1.34 -22.00 -9.21
C GLY A 5 -1.03 -20.63 -8.70
N GLY A 6 0.01 -20.50 -7.98
CA GLY A 6 0.39 -19.19 -7.52
C GLY A 6 -0.44 -18.64 -6.39
N VAL A 7 -0.88 -19.49 -5.50
CA VAL A 7 -1.64 -19.06 -4.34
C VAL A 7 -0.69 -18.85 -3.17
N ILE A 8 -0.82 -17.72 -2.48
CA ILE A 8 0.07 -17.36 -1.41
C ILE A 8 -0.71 -16.89 -0.21
N ARG A 9 -0.27 -17.25 0.99
CA ARG A 9 -0.89 -16.75 2.19
C ARG A 9 -0.18 -15.50 2.63
N VAL A 10 -0.90 -14.40 2.73
CA VAL A 10 -0.28 -13.14 3.08
C VAL A 10 -1.35 -12.18 3.58
N ASN A 11 -0.95 -11.24 4.45
CA ASN A 11 -1.87 -10.24 4.95
C ASN A 11 -2.17 -9.22 3.87
N ARG A 12 -3.28 -8.51 4.02
CA ARG A 12 -3.65 -7.48 3.06
C ARG A 12 -2.72 -6.28 3.06
N ALA A 13 -2.22 -5.89 4.23
CA ALA A 13 -1.39 -4.68 4.31
C ALA A 13 -0.13 -4.75 3.45
N PRO A 14 0.65 -5.82 3.49
CA PRO A 14 1.81 -5.86 2.60
C PRO A 14 1.43 -5.93 1.13
N VAL A 15 0.27 -6.53 0.81
CA VAL A 15 -0.18 -6.57 -0.57
C VAL A 15 -0.50 -5.15 -1.04
N LEU A 16 -1.20 -4.40 -0.22
CA LEU A 16 -1.53 -3.02 -0.58
C LEU A 16 -0.26 -2.17 -0.64
N THR A 17 0.68 -2.39 0.27
CA THR A 17 1.94 -1.66 0.25
C THR A 17 2.65 -1.86 -1.08
N LEU A 18 2.77 -3.10 -1.53
CA LEU A 18 3.47 -3.39 -2.77
C LEU A 18 2.70 -2.84 -3.97
N TRP A 19 1.39 -3.03 -4.00
CA TRP A 19 0.60 -2.53 -5.11
C TRP A 19 0.69 -1.01 -5.21
N ALA A 20 0.56 -0.31 -4.08
CA ALA A 20 0.64 1.14 -4.09
C ALA A 20 2.02 1.61 -4.52
N ALA A 21 3.07 0.89 -4.13
CA ALA A 21 4.42 1.24 -4.55
C ALA A 21 4.57 1.10 -6.06
N ILE A 22 4.00 0.07 -6.63
CA ILE A 22 4.09 -0.13 -8.07
C ILE A 22 3.33 0.98 -8.80
N VAL A 23 2.17 1.36 -8.29
CA VAL A 23 1.43 2.46 -8.90
C VAL A 23 2.24 3.76 -8.79
N ALA A 24 2.88 3.99 -7.66
CA ALA A 24 3.71 5.18 -7.49
C ALA A 24 4.87 5.18 -8.47
N GLU A 25 5.47 4.03 -8.71
CA GLU A 25 6.54 3.95 -9.70
C GLU A 25 6.04 4.28 -11.10
N ARG A 26 4.83 3.85 -11.42
CA ARG A 26 4.25 4.18 -12.71
C ARG A 26 4.00 5.68 -12.84
N LEU A 27 3.80 6.36 -11.71
CA LEU A 27 3.60 7.79 -11.74
C LEU A 27 4.93 8.56 -11.79
N GLY A 28 6.04 7.86 -11.73
CA GLY A 28 7.34 8.50 -11.88
C GLY A 28 8.18 8.58 -10.62
N HIS A 29 7.70 8.04 -9.50
CA HIS A 29 8.48 8.05 -8.28
C HIS A 29 9.52 6.93 -8.32
N ASP A 30 10.70 7.19 -7.76
CA ASP A 30 11.72 6.14 -7.76
C ASP A 30 11.36 5.08 -6.74
N ALA A 31 11.99 3.93 -6.86
CA ALA A 31 11.60 2.76 -6.07
C ALA A 31 11.63 3.01 -4.57
N ASP A 32 12.63 3.72 -4.07
CA ASP A 32 12.73 3.97 -2.65
C ASP A 32 11.62 4.90 -2.16
N ALA A 33 11.36 5.96 -2.88
CA ALA A 33 10.28 6.85 -2.50
C ALA A 33 8.95 6.12 -2.63
N ALA A 34 8.79 5.35 -3.70
CA ALA A 34 7.53 4.65 -3.96
C ALA A 34 7.17 3.69 -2.85
N ILE A 35 8.15 2.96 -2.31
CA ILE A 35 7.83 1.99 -1.25
C ILE A 35 7.40 2.70 0.04
N THR A 36 7.96 3.88 0.32
CA THR A 36 7.51 4.62 1.50
C THR A 36 6.09 5.12 1.30
N LEU A 37 5.76 5.52 0.08
CA LEU A 37 4.40 5.95 -0.22
C LEU A 37 3.43 4.79 -0.12
N GLY A 38 3.83 3.62 -0.59
CA GLY A 38 3.00 2.44 -0.49
C GLY A 38 2.72 2.07 0.96
N ARG A 39 3.73 2.17 1.79
CA ARG A 39 3.56 1.87 3.20
C ARG A 39 2.59 2.86 3.84
N ALA A 40 2.66 4.12 3.42
CA ALA A 40 1.76 5.14 3.95
C ALA A 40 0.31 4.89 3.53
N VAL A 41 0.09 4.42 2.31
CA VAL A 41 -1.25 4.10 1.86
C VAL A 41 -1.82 2.97 2.71
N ALA A 42 -1.04 1.94 2.96
CA ALA A 42 -1.51 0.81 3.75
C ALA A 42 -1.81 1.24 5.18
N GLY A 43 -0.97 2.10 5.74
CA GLY A 43 -1.19 2.61 7.09
C GLY A 43 -2.44 3.48 7.17
N SER A 44 -2.66 4.28 6.16
CA SER A 44 -3.84 5.12 6.11
C SER A 44 -5.11 4.27 6.05
N SER A 45 -5.10 3.22 5.25
CA SER A 45 -6.24 2.34 5.16
C SER A 45 -6.53 1.65 6.48
N ALA A 46 -5.50 1.22 7.18
CA ALA A 46 -5.67 0.58 8.46
C ALA A 46 -6.28 1.55 9.48
N ARG A 47 -5.86 2.80 9.43
CA ARG A 47 -6.39 3.79 10.34
C ARG A 47 -7.85 4.08 10.10
N VAL A 48 -8.24 4.16 8.84
CA VAL A 48 -9.63 4.39 8.49
C VAL A 48 -10.48 3.25 9.00
N LYS A 49 -10.00 2.03 8.86
CA LYS A 49 -10.76 0.90 9.32
C LYS A 49 -10.88 0.88 10.83
N ALA A 50 -9.81 1.20 11.53
CA ALA A 50 -9.83 1.23 12.98
C ALA A 50 -10.82 2.27 13.48
N ARG A 51 -10.87 3.40 12.81
CA ARG A 51 -11.79 4.44 13.19
C ARG A 51 -13.23 4.01 12.98
N ALA A 52 -13.48 3.32 11.90
CA ALA A 52 -14.82 2.86 11.58
C ALA A 52 -15.35 1.87 12.61
N ILE A 53 -14.49 1.09 13.23
CA ILE A 53 -14.94 0.14 14.22
C ILE A 53 -14.71 0.62 15.65
N GLY A 54 -14.41 1.92 15.79
CA GLY A 54 -14.35 2.50 17.12
C GLY A 54 -13.08 2.24 17.91
N LEU A 55 -12.05 1.77 17.31
CA LEU A 55 -10.82 1.50 18.01
C LEU A 55 -9.93 2.72 18.19
N GLU A 56 -10.12 3.74 17.37
CA GLU A 56 -9.30 4.90 17.49
C GLU A 56 -9.86 5.80 18.49
N ASP A 57 -9.07 6.34 19.41
CA ASP A 57 -9.67 7.12 20.41
C ASP A 57 -9.61 8.56 20.06
N LYS A 58 -10.35 9.37 20.79
CA LYS A 58 -10.44 10.74 20.49
C LYS A 58 -9.28 11.58 20.78
N ARG A 59 -8.34 11.12 21.48
CA ARG A 59 -7.18 11.91 21.75
C ARG A 59 -6.50 12.26 20.50
N GLU A 60 -6.66 11.42 19.51
CA GLU A 60 -6.05 11.69 18.27
C GLU A 60 -6.53 12.95 17.65
N ASP A 61 -7.74 13.31 17.84
CA ASP A 61 -8.26 14.53 17.30
C ASP A 61 -7.55 15.76 17.87
N GLY A 62 -7.25 15.72 19.13
CA GLY A 62 -6.54 16.82 19.73
C GLY A 62 -5.11 16.90 19.24
N ASP A 63 -4.49 15.77 19.08
CA ASP A 63 -3.13 15.76 18.60
C ASP A 63 -3.06 16.24 17.17
N LEU A 64 -4.03 15.87 16.39
CA LEU A 64 -4.06 16.31 15.02
C LEU A 64 -4.19 17.79 14.91
N ARG A 65 -4.97 18.39 15.77
CA ARG A 65 -5.12 19.81 15.72
C ARG A 65 -3.83 20.52 16.04
N LYS A 66 -3.10 20.03 17.01
CA LYS A 66 -1.88 20.64 17.33
C LYS A 66 -0.88 20.43 16.26
N ALA A 67 -0.86 19.26 15.66
CA ALA A 67 0.12 18.97 14.68
C ALA A 67 -0.18 19.60 13.38
N ALA A 68 -1.40 19.92 13.18
CA ALA A 68 -1.75 20.37 11.88
C ALA A 68 -1.41 21.74 11.50
N LYS A 69 -0.98 22.54 12.45
CA LYS A 69 -0.77 23.80 12.14
C LYS A 69 0.30 24.06 11.28
N PRO A 70 1.13 23.38 11.03
CA PRO A 70 2.20 23.79 10.35
C PRO A 70 1.95 23.93 8.97
N ALA A 71 2.72 24.43 8.38
CA ALA A 71 2.69 24.70 7.19
C ALA A 71 2.46 23.76 6.21
N PRO A 72 2.27 24.17 5.11
CA PRO A 72 1.95 23.41 4.09
C PRO A 72 2.87 22.39 3.79
N ARG A 73 2.44 21.39 3.30
CA ARG A 73 3.23 20.41 3.04
C ARG A 73 3.00 20.05 1.68
N GLN A 74 3.89 19.43 1.06
CA GLN A 74 3.69 18.81 -0.19
C GLN A 74 2.90 17.56 0.06
N THR A 75 2.06 17.19 -0.89
CA THR A 75 1.32 15.95 -0.78
C THR A 75 1.42 15.21 -2.10
N VAL A 76 1.24 13.90 -2.03
CA VAL A 76 1.15 13.05 -3.22
C VAL A 76 -0.19 12.35 -3.14
N HIS A 77 -0.94 12.40 -4.23
CA HIS A 77 -2.22 11.71 -4.28
C HIS A 77 -1.96 10.31 -4.83
N LEU A 78 -2.28 9.31 -4.03
CA LEU A 78 -2.00 7.94 -4.43
C LEU A 78 -3.15 7.05 -3.98
N LEU A 79 -3.76 6.39 -4.92
CA LEU A 79 -4.85 5.45 -4.66
C LEU A 79 -5.96 6.05 -3.79
N GLY A 80 -6.31 7.29 -4.09
CA GLY A 80 -7.38 7.94 -3.36
C GLY A 80 -6.99 8.55 -2.03
N ARG A 81 -5.69 8.57 -1.70
CA ARG A 81 -5.23 9.17 -0.46
C ARG A 81 -4.31 10.33 -0.77
N ASP A 82 -4.40 11.38 0.02
CA ASP A 82 -3.45 12.48 -0.09
C ASP A 82 -2.41 12.26 1.00
N LEU A 83 -1.21 11.98 0.59
CA LEU A 83 -0.15 11.62 1.52
C LEU A 83 0.80 12.78 1.71
N PRO A 84 1.05 13.19 2.94
CA PRO A 84 2.04 14.23 3.17
C PRO A 84 3.42 13.66 2.89
N VAL A 85 4.24 14.44 2.22
CA VAL A 85 5.56 13.97 1.83
C VAL A 85 6.61 15.02 2.12
N ALA A 86 7.85 14.60 2.12
CA ALA A 86 8.99 15.49 2.21
C ALA A 86 9.97 15.08 1.14
N GLU A 87 10.65 16.08 0.58
CA GLU A 87 11.58 15.79 -0.48
C GLU A 87 12.95 15.41 0.06
N ARG A 88 13.59 14.46 -0.60
CA ARG A 88 14.92 14.09 -0.26
C ARG A 88 15.58 13.67 -1.55
N ASN A 89 16.69 14.31 -1.89
CA ASN A 89 17.41 14.00 -3.11
C ASN A 89 16.53 14.04 -4.35
N GLY A 90 15.59 14.97 -4.37
CA GLY A 90 14.74 15.11 -5.54
C GLY A 90 13.53 14.19 -5.60
N SER A 91 13.32 13.39 -4.59
CA SER A 91 12.19 12.46 -4.59
C SER A 91 11.28 12.73 -3.41
N ALA A 92 10.00 12.42 -3.58
CA ALA A 92 9.01 12.66 -2.52
C ALA A 92 8.84 11.41 -1.69
N TYR A 93 9.29 11.44 -0.46
CA TYR A 93 9.14 10.34 0.47
C TYR A 93 7.99 10.62 1.42
N ALA A 94 7.31 9.59 1.85
CA ALA A 94 6.25 9.78 2.84
C ALA A 94 6.84 10.36 4.11
N LEU A 95 6.03 11.12 4.84
CA LEU A 95 6.51 11.69 6.07
C LEU A 95 6.42 10.67 7.20
N ASP A 96 7.45 10.69 8.06
CA ASP A 96 7.48 9.83 9.23
C ASP A 96 7.99 10.70 10.35
N HIS A 97 7.12 11.10 11.26
CA HIS A 97 7.47 11.97 12.37
C HIS A 97 8.14 13.26 11.87
N GLY A 98 7.58 13.82 10.79
CA GLY A 98 8.09 15.08 10.27
C GLY A 98 9.29 15.01 9.38
N LYS A 99 9.79 13.83 9.11
CA LYS A 99 10.96 13.65 8.26
C LYS A 99 10.65 12.69 7.14
N PRO A 100 11.46 12.70 6.08
CA PRO A 100 11.24 11.71 5.03
C PRO A 100 11.42 10.31 5.60
N ALA A 101 10.51 9.42 5.31
CA ALA A 101 10.57 8.06 5.81
C ALA A 101 11.75 7.32 5.20
N SER A 102 12.33 6.43 5.95
CA SER A 102 13.40 5.58 5.43
C SER A 102 12.77 4.46 4.60
N PRO A 103 13.31 4.18 3.43
CA PRO A 103 12.73 3.11 2.61
C PRO A 103 13.10 1.72 3.07
N ARG A 104 14.20 1.59 3.84
CA ARG A 104 14.66 0.27 4.23
C ARG A 104 13.63 -0.55 5.02
N PRO A 105 12.99 -0.02 6.05
CA PRO A 105 12.01 -0.83 6.76
C PRO A 105 10.83 -1.24 5.87
N ALA A 106 10.44 -0.39 4.94
CA ALA A 106 9.33 -0.72 4.06
C ALA A 106 9.71 -1.83 3.09
N HIS A 107 10.93 -1.79 2.55
CA HIS A 107 11.40 -2.87 1.69
C HIS A 107 11.48 -4.19 2.48
N ALA A 108 12.01 -4.13 3.70
CA ALA A 108 12.14 -5.34 4.51
C ALA A 108 10.77 -5.91 4.85
N TYR A 109 9.81 -5.05 5.10
CA TYR A 109 8.46 -5.46 5.43
C TYR A 109 7.85 -6.29 4.28
N VAL A 110 8.00 -5.79 3.06
CA VAL A 110 7.46 -6.47 1.90
C VAL A 110 8.24 -7.77 1.63
N GLU A 111 9.56 -7.71 1.75
CA GLU A 111 10.37 -8.90 1.53
C GLU A 111 10.03 -10.00 2.51
N LYS A 112 9.80 -9.64 3.75
CA LYS A 112 9.47 -10.63 4.74
C LYS A 112 8.08 -11.20 4.51
N ALA A 113 7.14 -10.37 4.10
CA ALA A 113 5.78 -10.81 3.90
C ALA A 113 5.64 -11.79 2.74
N PHE A 114 6.34 -11.55 1.65
CA PHE A 114 6.19 -12.38 0.47
C PHE A 114 7.27 -13.44 0.32
N GLY A 115 8.43 -13.24 0.92
CA GLY A 115 9.50 -14.21 0.85
C GLY A 115 9.87 -14.52 -0.59
N GLU A 116 10.01 -15.78 -0.89
CA GLU A 116 10.43 -16.20 -2.21
C GLU A 116 9.38 -15.91 -3.27
N HIS A 117 8.17 -15.59 -2.87
CA HIS A 117 7.11 -15.30 -3.83
C HIS A 117 7.13 -13.87 -4.34
N LEU A 118 7.96 -13.02 -3.75
CA LEU A 118 7.95 -11.61 -4.09
C LEU A 118 8.13 -11.33 -5.58
N PRO A 119 9.08 -11.95 -6.27
CA PRO A 119 9.26 -11.64 -7.69
C PRO A 119 8.01 -11.97 -8.51
N ALA A 120 7.36 -13.06 -8.22
CA ALA A 120 6.19 -13.47 -9.00
C ALA A 120 5.01 -12.53 -8.73
N VAL A 121 4.82 -12.13 -7.46
CA VAL A 121 3.74 -11.23 -7.12
C VAL A 121 4.00 -9.87 -7.76
N ARG A 122 5.22 -9.38 -7.65
CA ARG A 122 5.55 -8.09 -8.21
C ARG A 122 5.33 -8.09 -9.73
N ARG A 123 5.74 -9.15 -10.40
CA ARG A 123 5.57 -9.21 -11.82
C ARG A 123 4.10 -9.20 -12.21
N ALA A 124 3.25 -9.96 -11.50
CA ALA A 124 1.83 -9.98 -11.81
C ALA A 124 1.23 -8.58 -11.63
N MET A 125 1.62 -7.90 -10.56
CA MET A 125 1.13 -6.55 -10.31
C MET A 125 1.64 -5.57 -11.34
N GLU A 126 2.87 -5.72 -11.78
CA GLU A 126 3.42 -4.82 -12.79
C GLU A 126 2.68 -4.98 -14.11
N LEU A 127 2.36 -6.20 -14.47
CA LEU A 127 1.61 -6.43 -15.70
C LEU A 127 0.23 -5.80 -15.61
N LEU A 128 -0.41 -5.90 -14.47
CA LEU A 128 -1.70 -5.26 -14.28
C LEU A 128 -1.55 -3.74 -14.35
N ALA A 129 -0.53 -3.22 -13.71
CA ALA A 129 -0.32 -1.78 -13.71
C ALA A 129 -0.04 -1.26 -15.12
N ASP A 130 0.64 -2.04 -15.93
CA ASP A 130 0.95 -1.62 -17.29
C ASP A 130 -0.28 -1.60 -18.18
N SER A 131 -1.38 -2.16 -17.75
CA SER A 131 -2.57 -2.21 -18.59
C SER A 131 -3.32 -0.88 -18.64
N LEU A 132 -2.91 0.10 -17.84
CA LEU A 132 -3.57 1.40 -17.80
C LEU A 132 -2.56 2.53 -17.83
N PRO A 133 -2.96 3.70 -18.33
CA PRO A 133 -2.11 4.88 -18.21
C PRO A 133 -1.92 5.23 -16.74
N PRO A 134 -0.80 5.83 -16.37
CA PRO A 134 -0.52 6.07 -14.95
C PRO A 134 -1.60 6.84 -14.20
N GLU A 135 -2.16 7.86 -14.82
CA GLU A 135 -3.16 8.65 -14.12
C GLU A 135 -4.44 7.87 -13.90
N GLU A 136 -4.84 7.08 -14.88
CA GLU A 136 -6.03 6.28 -14.72
C GLU A 136 -5.76 5.17 -13.73
N LEU A 137 -4.57 4.61 -13.76
CA LEU A 137 -4.18 3.59 -12.80
C LEU A 137 -4.28 4.14 -11.38
N ASN A 138 -3.82 5.37 -11.17
CA ASN A 138 -3.89 5.95 -9.84
C ASN A 138 -5.33 6.19 -9.42
N ARG A 139 -6.17 6.63 -10.35
CA ARG A 139 -7.55 6.93 -10.02
C ARG A 139 -8.34 5.68 -9.69
N THR A 140 -8.08 4.57 -10.38
CA THR A 140 -8.85 3.35 -10.21
C THR A 140 -8.10 2.25 -9.47
N GLY A 141 -6.84 2.50 -9.11
CA GLY A 141 -6.00 1.43 -8.58
C GLY A 141 -6.50 0.78 -7.31
N PHE A 142 -7.13 1.55 -6.42
CA PHE A 142 -7.62 0.95 -5.20
C PHE A 142 -8.76 -0.02 -5.51
N ARG A 143 -9.58 0.31 -6.50
CA ARG A 143 -10.65 -0.56 -6.91
C ARG A 143 -10.09 -1.85 -7.52
N LEU A 144 -8.98 -1.73 -8.27
CA LEU A 144 -8.33 -2.92 -8.78
C LEU A 144 -7.79 -3.78 -7.63
N TYR A 145 -7.19 -3.14 -6.62
CA TYR A 145 -6.71 -3.85 -5.46
C TYR A 145 -7.84 -4.64 -4.80
N GLU A 146 -9.03 -4.04 -4.70
CA GLU A 146 -10.14 -4.73 -4.08
C GLU A 146 -10.54 -6.00 -4.84
N ARG A 147 -10.22 -6.07 -6.12
CA ARG A 147 -10.53 -7.25 -6.90
C ARG A 147 -9.57 -8.40 -6.65
N PHE A 148 -8.35 -8.11 -6.23
CA PHE A 148 -7.38 -9.18 -6.05
C PHE A 148 -6.84 -9.27 -4.63
N ARG A 149 -7.26 -8.40 -3.72
CA ARG A 149 -6.68 -8.44 -2.38
C ARG A 149 -6.92 -9.80 -1.73
N PRO A 150 -6.05 -10.19 -0.79
CA PRO A 150 -6.19 -11.50 -0.17
C PRO A 150 -7.51 -11.66 0.54
N GLU A 151 -8.13 -12.82 0.37
CA GLU A 151 -9.40 -13.11 0.99
C GLU A 151 -9.16 -13.91 2.24
N VAL A 152 -9.75 -13.47 3.35
CA VAL A 152 -9.63 -14.18 4.60
C VAL A 152 -10.72 -15.25 4.62
N PRO A 153 -10.37 -16.50 4.89
CA PRO A 153 -11.37 -17.57 4.87
C PRO A 153 -12.49 -17.33 5.86
N ALA A 154 -13.65 -17.84 5.53
CA ALA A 154 -14.81 -17.73 6.41
C ALA A 154 -14.49 -18.36 7.74
N GLY A 155 -14.89 -17.74 8.79
CA GLY A 155 -14.62 -18.26 10.11
C GLY A 155 -13.34 -17.74 10.74
N ALA A 156 -12.44 -17.20 9.93
CA ALA A 156 -11.23 -16.63 10.48
C ALA A 156 -11.61 -15.27 11.01
N ALA A 157 -11.08 -14.92 12.15
CA ALA A 157 -11.43 -13.63 12.72
C ALA A 157 -10.22 -12.98 13.32
N GLY A 158 -10.28 -11.70 13.49
CA GLY A 158 -9.23 -10.97 14.15
C GLY A 158 -8.29 -10.31 13.21
N TRP A 159 -7.54 -9.37 13.76
CA TRP A 159 -6.58 -8.64 13.01
C TRP A 159 -5.41 -9.52 12.67
N GLY A 160 -4.81 -9.26 11.59
CA GLY A 160 -3.59 -9.96 11.23
C GLY A 160 -3.76 -11.34 10.67
N LYS A 161 -5.00 -11.77 10.47
CA LYS A 161 -5.20 -13.07 9.87
C LYS A 161 -4.80 -13.00 8.43
N LYS A 162 -4.05 -13.98 7.97
CA LYS A 162 -3.58 -13.98 6.61
C LYS A 162 -4.69 -14.41 5.67
N GLY A 163 -4.78 -13.73 4.56
CA GLY A 163 -5.70 -14.12 3.53
C GLY A 163 -4.98 -14.92 2.46
N ILE A 164 -5.70 -15.23 1.42
CA ILE A 164 -5.14 -16.00 0.31
C ILE A 164 -5.08 -15.09 -0.90
N LEU A 165 -3.88 -14.91 -1.42
CA LEU A 165 -3.65 -14.10 -2.61
C LEU A 165 -3.44 -15.03 -3.78
N ASP A 166 -4.22 -14.84 -4.83
CA ASP A 166 -4.12 -15.68 -6.01
C ASP A 166 -3.55 -14.84 -7.14
N LEU A 167 -2.40 -15.22 -7.65
CA LEU A 167 -1.77 -14.47 -8.71
C LEU A 167 -2.64 -14.38 -9.96
N LYS A 168 -3.47 -15.38 -10.19
CA LYS A 168 -4.36 -15.33 -11.34
C LYS A 168 -5.41 -14.25 -11.17
N GLN A 169 -5.80 -13.96 -9.94
CA GLN A 169 -6.74 -12.89 -9.71
C GLN A 169 -6.12 -11.54 -9.98
N ILE A 170 -4.83 -11.40 -9.72
CA ILE A 170 -4.16 -10.15 -10.05
C ILE A 170 -4.20 -9.96 -11.55
N GLU A 171 -3.86 -10.99 -12.29
CA GLU A 171 -3.85 -10.87 -13.75
C GLU A 171 -5.24 -10.63 -14.29
N GLY A 172 -6.25 -11.19 -13.67
CA GLY A 172 -7.62 -11.03 -14.12
C GLY A 172 -8.31 -9.77 -13.64
N ALA A 173 -7.63 -8.94 -12.86
CA ALA A 173 -8.27 -7.75 -12.31
C ALA A 173 -8.34 -6.60 -13.33
N ARG A 174 -7.83 -6.78 -14.52
CA ARG A 174 -7.88 -5.72 -15.52
C ARG A 174 -9.29 -5.25 -15.75
N PRO A 175 -9.44 -3.97 -16.04
CA PRO A 175 -10.77 -3.41 -16.29
C PRO A 175 -11.39 -3.99 -17.53
#